data_e732ea8b7a556df009dbdd969b918f37
#
_entry.id   e732ea8b7a556df009dbdd969b918f37
#
_cell.length_a   1.000
_cell.length_b   1.000
_cell.length_c   1.000
_cell.angle_alpha   90.00
_cell.angle_beta   90.00
_cell.angle_gamma   90.00
#
_symmetry.space_group_name_H-M   'P 1'
#
loop_
_entity.id
_entity.type
_entity.pdbx_description
1 polymer ?
#
loop_
_entity_poly.entity_id
_entity_poly.type
_entity_poly.pdbx_seq_one_letter_code
_entity_poly.pdbx_strand_id
1 'polypeptide(L)'
;DWSSDVCSSDLIILTGDRPTGRLHVGHYVGSLKERVRLQNTGKFDEIYIMIADAQALTDNADNPEKVRQNILQVALDYLACGLDPNKVHIFIQSMVPQLTELSFYYMNLVTVSRLQRNPTVKSEIQMRNFETSIPVGFFTYPISQAADITAFGATTVPAGEDQMPMLEQCREIVHKFNAV
;
A
#
# COMPACT_ATOMS: atom_id res chain seq x y z
N ASP A 1 33.81 9.80 -1.63
CA ASP A 1 33.18 10.04 -2.94
C ASP A 1 32.02 9.05 -3.11
N TRP A 2 30.82 9.43 -2.60
CA TRP A 2 29.61 8.60 -2.58
C TRP A 2 28.73 8.82 -3.83
N SER A 3 29.26 9.43 -4.87
CA SER A 3 28.47 9.89 -6.01
C SER A 3 28.56 9.01 -7.25
N SER A 4 29.23 7.86 -7.22
CA SER A 4 29.52 7.10 -8.44
C SER A 4 28.84 5.74 -8.61
N ASP A 5 28.05 5.26 -7.63
CA ASP A 5 27.44 3.92 -7.71
C ASP A 5 25.89 3.88 -7.63
N VAL A 6 25.21 4.96 -7.98
CA VAL A 6 23.75 4.96 -8.18
C VAL A 6 23.46 4.83 -9.68
N CYS A 7 23.74 3.68 -10.24
CA CYS A 7 23.34 3.38 -11.61
C CYS A 7 22.98 1.89 -11.79
N SER A 8 21.98 1.46 -11.05
CA SER A 8 21.00 0.47 -11.50
C SER A 8 19.74 0.83 -10.76
N SER A 9 18.83 1.50 -11.42
CA SER A 9 17.50 1.70 -10.88
C SER A 9 16.80 0.36 -10.97
N ASP A 10 16.93 -0.45 -9.91
CA ASP A 10 16.18 -1.69 -9.79
C ASP A 10 14.70 -1.37 -9.99
N LEU A 11 14.07 -2.06 -10.92
CA LEU A 11 12.64 -1.89 -11.18
C LEU A 11 11.88 -2.72 -10.16
N ILE A 12 11.41 -2.06 -9.11
CA ILE A 12 10.72 -2.70 -7.98
C ILE A 12 9.24 -2.35 -8.01
N ILE A 13 8.40 -3.38 -8.02
CA ILE A 13 6.94 -3.22 -7.88
C ILE A 13 6.54 -3.45 -6.42
N LEU A 14 5.70 -2.55 -5.90
CA LEU A 14 4.88 -2.81 -4.71
C LEU A 14 3.40 -2.65 -5.05
N THR A 15 2.62 -3.63 -4.68
CA THR A 15 1.15 -3.60 -4.76
C THR A 15 0.57 -4.47 -3.67
N GLY A 16 -0.74 -4.40 -3.43
CA GLY A 16 -1.38 -5.24 -2.43
C GLY A 16 -2.87 -4.99 -2.32
N ASP A 17 -3.52 -5.78 -1.47
CA ASP A 17 -4.94 -5.66 -1.17
C ASP A 17 -5.18 -5.74 0.34
N ARG A 18 -6.23 -5.07 0.81
CA ARG A 18 -6.68 -5.17 2.18
C ARG A 18 -7.54 -6.44 2.36
N PRO A 19 -7.24 -7.32 3.32
CA PRO A 19 -8.00 -8.54 3.54
C PRO A 19 -9.33 -8.28 4.27
N THR A 20 -10.19 -7.45 3.68
CA THR A 20 -11.51 -7.10 4.24
C THR A 20 -12.63 -8.06 3.81
N GLY A 21 -12.31 -9.01 2.93
CA GLY A 21 -13.19 -10.05 2.40
C GLY A 21 -12.47 -10.89 1.36
N ARG A 22 -13.14 -11.88 0.80
CA ARG A 22 -12.63 -12.64 -0.34
C ARG A 22 -12.49 -11.74 -1.57
N LEU A 23 -11.47 -12.00 -2.37
CA LEU A 23 -11.33 -11.34 -3.66
C LEU A 23 -12.44 -11.83 -4.62
N HIS A 24 -12.87 -10.97 -5.50
CA HIS A 24 -13.91 -11.25 -6.47
C HIS A 24 -13.46 -10.88 -7.88
N VAL A 25 -14.28 -11.18 -8.89
CA VAL A 25 -13.96 -10.95 -10.31
C VAL A 25 -13.50 -9.51 -10.58
N GLY A 26 -14.03 -8.51 -9.87
CA GLY A 26 -13.59 -7.13 -9.98
C GLY A 26 -12.12 -6.92 -9.59
N HIS A 27 -11.65 -7.58 -8.53
CA HIS A 27 -10.22 -7.57 -8.14
C HIS A 27 -9.36 -8.27 -9.20
N TYR A 28 -9.86 -9.38 -9.73
CA TYR A 28 -9.14 -10.11 -10.77
C TYR A 28 -8.92 -9.24 -12.02
N VAL A 29 -9.99 -8.69 -12.55
CA VAL A 29 -9.94 -7.88 -13.79
C VAL A 29 -9.22 -6.54 -13.55
N GLY A 30 -9.47 -5.90 -12.41
CA GLY A 30 -8.95 -4.56 -12.10
C GLY A 30 -7.48 -4.56 -11.68
N SER A 31 -6.95 -5.67 -11.14
CA SER A 31 -5.62 -5.65 -10.58
C SER A 31 -4.84 -6.96 -10.71
N LEU A 32 -5.39 -8.12 -10.30
CA LEU A 32 -4.61 -9.36 -10.25
C LEU A 32 -4.11 -9.84 -11.60
N LYS A 33 -4.96 -9.75 -12.62
CA LYS A 33 -4.59 -10.09 -14.02
C LYS A 33 -3.37 -9.30 -14.48
N GLU A 34 -3.31 -8.01 -14.14
CA GLU A 34 -2.18 -7.15 -14.49
C GLU A 34 -0.94 -7.51 -13.68
N ARG A 35 -1.06 -7.82 -12.40
CA ARG A 35 0.06 -8.29 -11.56
C ARG A 35 0.69 -9.56 -12.12
N VAL A 36 -0.14 -10.54 -12.50
CA VAL A 36 0.33 -11.78 -13.15
C VAL A 36 1.00 -11.48 -14.49
N ARG A 37 0.45 -10.55 -15.27
CA ARG A 37 1.07 -10.11 -16.52
C ARG A 37 2.45 -9.48 -16.27
N LEU A 38 2.55 -8.56 -15.32
CA LEU A 38 3.81 -7.90 -14.96
C LEU A 38 4.86 -8.90 -14.47
N GLN A 39 4.47 -9.85 -13.58
CA GLN A 39 5.31 -10.95 -13.13
C GLN A 39 5.93 -11.72 -14.31
N ASN A 40 5.12 -12.00 -15.33
CA ASN A 40 5.55 -12.82 -16.45
C ASN A 40 6.33 -12.06 -17.52
N THR A 41 6.46 -10.74 -17.42
CA THR A 41 7.31 -9.95 -18.32
C THR A 41 8.79 -10.15 -18.07
N GLY A 42 9.20 -10.54 -16.84
CA GLY A 42 10.59 -10.63 -16.42
C GLY A 42 11.36 -9.31 -16.47
N LYS A 43 10.64 -8.17 -16.45
CA LYS A 43 11.24 -6.83 -16.56
C LYS A 43 11.57 -6.19 -15.20
N PHE A 44 11.05 -6.76 -14.12
CA PHE A 44 11.17 -6.22 -12.77
C PHE A 44 12.15 -7.10 -11.99
N ASP A 45 13.03 -6.46 -11.26
CA ASP A 45 14.03 -7.14 -10.44
C ASP A 45 13.36 -7.73 -9.19
N GLU A 46 12.39 -6.99 -8.62
CA GLU A 46 11.65 -7.43 -7.44
C GLU A 46 10.15 -7.07 -7.57
N ILE A 47 9.30 -7.96 -7.12
CA ILE A 47 7.84 -7.75 -7.07
C ILE A 47 7.33 -8.12 -5.67
N TYR A 48 6.87 -7.13 -4.94
CA TYR A 48 6.30 -7.26 -3.61
C TYR A 48 4.78 -7.17 -3.66
N ILE A 49 4.11 -8.20 -3.15
CA ILE A 49 2.64 -8.29 -3.08
C ILE A 49 2.23 -8.32 -1.61
N MET A 50 1.71 -7.21 -1.13
CA MET A 50 1.35 -7.01 0.27
C MET A 50 -0.08 -7.45 0.55
N ILE A 51 -0.28 -8.19 1.63
CA ILE A 51 -1.57 -8.36 2.28
C ILE A 51 -1.64 -7.31 3.39
N ALA A 52 -2.39 -6.24 3.15
CA ALA A 52 -2.40 -5.03 3.98
C ALA A 52 -3.37 -5.18 5.16
N ASP A 53 -3.06 -6.06 6.10
CA ASP A 53 -3.92 -6.39 7.25
C ASP A 53 -3.98 -5.25 8.27
N ALA A 54 -2.87 -4.58 8.57
CA ALA A 54 -2.88 -3.41 9.45
C ALA A 54 -3.68 -2.25 8.84
N GLN A 55 -3.55 -2.03 7.53
CA GLN A 55 -4.36 -1.05 6.79
C GLN A 55 -5.85 -1.41 6.81
N ALA A 56 -6.19 -2.71 6.76
CA ALA A 56 -7.58 -3.16 6.81
C ALA A 56 -8.27 -2.81 8.14
N LEU A 57 -7.52 -2.72 9.23
CA LEU A 57 -8.05 -2.35 10.54
C LEU A 57 -8.48 -0.89 10.64
N THR A 58 -8.05 -0.02 9.74
CA THR A 58 -8.42 1.42 9.78
C THR A 58 -9.93 1.65 9.66
N ASP A 59 -10.65 0.70 9.07
CA ASP A 59 -12.10 0.71 8.88
C ASP A 59 -12.80 -0.60 9.25
N ASN A 60 -12.08 -1.55 9.88
CA ASN A 60 -12.60 -2.82 10.41
C ASN A 60 -12.06 -3.09 11.83
N ALA A 61 -11.80 -2.06 12.61
CA ALA A 61 -11.25 -2.19 13.95
C ALA A 61 -12.21 -2.91 14.94
N ASP A 62 -13.50 -2.87 14.66
CA ASP A 62 -14.55 -3.55 15.41
C ASP A 62 -14.61 -5.06 15.15
N ASN A 63 -13.98 -5.55 14.08
CA ASN A 63 -13.98 -6.96 13.73
C ASN A 63 -12.60 -7.44 13.21
N PRO A 64 -11.57 -7.46 14.08
CA PRO A 64 -10.22 -7.88 13.70
C PRO A 64 -10.13 -9.35 13.28
N GLU A 65 -11.03 -10.20 13.80
CA GLU A 65 -11.07 -11.61 13.45
C GLU A 65 -11.46 -11.82 11.97
N LYS A 66 -12.35 -10.99 11.43
CA LYS A 66 -12.68 -10.97 10.01
C LYS A 66 -11.41 -10.71 9.17
N VAL A 67 -10.60 -9.72 9.56
CA VAL A 67 -9.35 -9.41 8.85
C VAL A 67 -8.40 -10.60 8.91
N ARG A 68 -8.19 -11.19 10.09
CA ARG A 68 -7.32 -12.37 10.30
C ARG A 68 -7.71 -13.55 9.42
N GLN A 69 -9.00 -13.88 9.36
CA GLN A 69 -9.50 -14.99 8.54
C GLN A 69 -9.31 -14.74 7.04
N ASN A 70 -9.43 -13.49 6.61
CA ASN A 70 -9.29 -13.15 5.19
C ASN A 70 -7.84 -13.06 4.72
N ILE A 71 -6.84 -12.95 5.59
CA ILE A 71 -5.41 -12.99 5.21
C ILE A 71 -5.12 -14.26 4.41
N LEU A 72 -5.49 -15.41 4.96
CA LEU A 72 -5.25 -16.70 4.29
C LEU A 72 -6.06 -16.83 3.00
N GLN A 73 -7.31 -16.34 2.99
CA GLN A 73 -8.16 -16.39 1.80
C GLN A 73 -7.57 -15.55 0.65
N VAL A 74 -7.10 -14.34 0.95
CA VAL A 74 -6.44 -13.46 -0.04
C VAL A 74 -5.15 -14.09 -0.56
N ALA A 75 -4.35 -14.70 0.30
CA ALA A 75 -3.14 -15.42 -0.12
C ALA A 75 -3.46 -16.58 -1.08
N LEU A 76 -4.48 -17.37 -0.77
CA LEU A 76 -4.94 -18.46 -1.64
C LEU A 76 -5.48 -17.93 -2.97
N ASP A 77 -6.23 -16.84 -2.96
CA ASP A 77 -6.74 -16.20 -4.17
C ASP A 77 -5.59 -15.69 -5.05
N TYR A 78 -4.51 -15.13 -4.47
CA TYR A 78 -3.32 -14.72 -5.21
C TYR A 78 -2.68 -15.88 -5.96
N LEU A 79 -2.46 -17.00 -5.27
CA LEU A 79 -1.88 -18.20 -5.87
C LEU A 79 -2.80 -18.80 -6.94
N ALA A 80 -4.10 -18.86 -6.66
CA ALA A 80 -5.10 -19.38 -7.60
C ALA A 80 -5.21 -18.55 -8.88
N CYS A 81 -4.96 -17.22 -8.79
CA CYS A 81 -4.93 -16.31 -9.94
C CYS A 81 -3.63 -16.39 -10.75
N GLY A 82 -2.61 -17.10 -10.27
CA GLY A 82 -1.37 -17.35 -10.99
C GLY A 82 -0.16 -16.51 -10.55
N LEU A 83 -0.22 -15.87 -9.37
CA LEU A 83 0.98 -15.32 -8.75
C LEU A 83 1.88 -16.47 -8.26
N ASP A 84 3.11 -16.49 -8.70
CA ASP A 84 4.09 -17.54 -8.43
C ASP A 84 5.03 -17.09 -7.30
N PRO A 85 5.03 -17.77 -6.12
CA PRO A 85 5.86 -17.40 -4.99
C PRO A 85 7.37 -17.56 -5.23
N ASN A 86 7.78 -18.18 -6.35
CA ASN A 86 9.18 -18.20 -6.78
C ASN A 86 9.58 -16.95 -7.58
N LYS A 87 8.62 -16.11 -7.97
CA LYS A 87 8.83 -14.89 -8.77
C LYS A 87 8.41 -13.63 -8.06
N VAL A 88 7.60 -13.73 -7.00
CA VAL A 88 7.09 -12.58 -6.26
C VAL A 88 7.20 -12.83 -4.76
N HIS A 89 7.37 -11.77 -3.99
CA HIS A 89 7.38 -11.80 -2.53
C HIS A 89 5.99 -11.47 -2.00
N ILE A 90 5.24 -12.48 -1.57
CA ILE A 90 3.95 -12.29 -0.91
C ILE A 90 4.20 -12.17 0.59
N PHE A 91 3.77 -11.06 1.20
CA PHE A 91 3.98 -10.84 2.63
C PHE A 91 2.77 -10.18 3.30
N ILE A 92 2.71 -10.29 4.62
CA ILE A 92 1.68 -9.68 5.46
C ILE A 92 2.25 -8.40 6.06
N GLN A 93 1.56 -7.28 5.94
CA GLN A 93 2.02 -5.96 6.35
C GLN A 93 2.42 -5.92 7.84
N SER A 94 1.61 -6.49 8.73
CA SER A 94 1.89 -6.51 10.17
C SER A 94 3.12 -7.35 10.57
N MET A 95 3.61 -8.22 9.67
CA MET A 95 4.83 -9.00 9.89
C MET A 95 6.11 -8.20 9.62
N VAL A 96 5.98 -6.97 9.14
CA VAL A 96 7.08 -6.02 8.90
C VAL A 96 6.88 -4.79 9.79
N PRO A 97 7.20 -4.86 11.09
CA PRO A 97 6.92 -3.79 12.06
C PRO A 97 7.61 -2.47 11.74
N GLN A 98 8.69 -2.51 10.96
CA GLN A 98 9.42 -1.32 10.49
C GLN A 98 8.54 -0.38 9.65
N LEU A 99 7.48 -0.90 9.00
CA LEU A 99 6.51 -0.07 8.27
C LEU A 99 5.76 0.87 9.21
N THR A 100 5.39 0.38 10.39
CA THR A 100 4.74 1.19 11.42
C THR A 100 5.71 2.22 12.00
N GLU A 101 6.95 1.83 12.25
CA GLU A 101 8.00 2.74 12.73
C GLU A 101 8.24 3.88 11.73
N LEU A 102 8.42 3.55 10.44
CA LEU A 102 8.62 4.53 9.39
C LEU A 102 7.40 5.46 9.24
N SER A 103 6.18 4.92 9.36
CA SER A 103 4.96 5.70 9.36
C SER A 103 4.95 6.75 10.46
N PHE A 104 5.44 6.39 11.66
CA PHE A 104 5.53 7.32 12.77
C PHE A 104 6.51 8.47 12.49
N TYR A 105 7.67 8.19 11.88
CA TYR A 105 8.59 9.25 11.44
C TYR A 105 7.94 10.16 10.41
N TYR A 106 7.25 9.60 9.43
CA TYR A 106 6.56 10.38 8.39
C TYR A 106 5.42 11.25 8.93
N MET A 107 4.74 10.83 10.01
CA MET A 107 3.70 11.64 10.66
C MET A 107 4.22 13.01 11.13
N ASN A 108 5.53 13.13 11.41
CA ASN A 108 6.15 14.40 11.79
C ASN A 108 6.37 15.37 10.61
N LEU A 109 6.27 14.85 9.37
CA LEU A 109 6.49 15.62 8.14
C LEU A 109 5.18 16.08 7.47
N VAL A 110 4.03 15.56 7.93
CA VAL A 110 2.72 15.83 7.33
C VAL A 110 1.81 16.55 8.31
N THR A 111 1.18 17.62 7.85
CA THR A 111 0.23 18.37 8.68
C THR A 111 -1.19 17.83 8.54
N VAL A 112 -2.01 17.98 9.57
CA VAL A 112 -3.44 17.64 9.55
C VAL A 112 -4.15 18.32 8.38
N SER A 113 -3.86 19.61 8.15
CA SER A 113 -4.46 20.36 7.05
C SER A 113 -4.07 19.83 5.67
N ARG A 114 -2.90 19.19 5.52
CA ARG A 114 -2.51 18.55 4.26
C ARG A 114 -3.33 17.28 4.02
N LEU A 115 -3.52 16.45 5.04
CA LEU A 115 -4.38 15.26 4.96
C LEU A 115 -5.83 15.63 4.64
N GLN A 116 -6.37 16.65 5.29
CA GLN A 116 -7.72 17.14 5.04
C GLN A 116 -7.96 17.62 3.60
N ARG A 117 -6.92 18.07 2.92
CA ARG A 117 -6.99 18.52 1.52
C ARG A 117 -6.81 17.41 0.49
N ASN A 118 -6.42 16.21 0.92
CA ASN A 118 -6.28 15.07 -0.01
C ASN A 118 -7.66 14.68 -0.57
N PRO A 119 -7.86 14.71 -1.91
CA PRO A 119 -9.16 14.43 -2.52
C PRO A 119 -9.67 13.01 -2.24
N THR A 120 -8.77 12.02 -2.25
CA THR A 120 -9.12 10.62 -1.98
C THR A 120 -9.62 10.47 -0.56
N VAL A 121 -8.91 11.02 0.42
CA VAL A 121 -9.34 11.01 1.84
C VAL A 121 -10.70 11.67 2.03
N LYS A 122 -10.93 12.82 1.37
CA LYS A 122 -12.22 13.52 1.43
C LYS A 122 -13.37 12.68 0.91
N SER A 123 -13.21 12.09 -0.28
CA SER A 123 -14.25 11.27 -0.89
C SER A 123 -14.56 10.03 -0.07
N GLU A 124 -13.55 9.38 0.48
CA GLU A 124 -13.72 8.20 1.32
C GLU A 124 -14.41 8.50 2.66
N ILE A 125 -14.08 9.63 3.31
CA ILE A 125 -14.77 10.10 4.52
C ILE A 125 -16.26 10.29 4.25
N GLN A 126 -16.62 10.89 3.11
CA GLN A 126 -18.01 11.09 2.72
C GLN A 126 -18.73 9.77 2.44
N MET A 127 -18.10 8.87 1.66
CA MET A 127 -18.70 7.56 1.34
C MET A 127 -18.94 6.69 2.56
N ARG A 128 -18.12 6.83 3.61
CA ARG A 128 -18.23 6.03 4.84
C ARG A 128 -19.10 6.67 5.92
N ASN A 129 -19.64 7.85 5.68
CA ASN A 129 -20.47 8.62 6.63
C ASN A 129 -19.81 8.81 8.00
N PHE A 130 -18.49 9.00 8.04
CA PHE A 130 -17.78 9.27 9.29
C PHE A 130 -18.11 10.64 9.89
N GLU A 131 -18.67 11.56 9.09
CA GLU A 131 -19.03 12.93 9.48
C GLU A 131 -17.95 13.61 10.32
N THR A 132 -18.21 13.78 11.63
CA THR A 132 -17.30 14.40 12.58
C THR A 132 -16.45 13.41 13.38
N SER A 133 -16.75 12.10 13.29
CA SER A 133 -16.11 11.02 14.08
C SER A 133 -15.19 10.17 13.22
N ILE A 134 -14.13 10.79 12.70
CA ILE A 134 -13.17 10.11 11.82
C ILE A 134 -12.13 9.36 12.68
N PRO A 135 -11.98 8.03 12.53
CA PRO A 135 -10.91 7.30 13.20
C PRO A 135 -9.53 7.84 12.79
N VAL A 136 -8.62 8.04 13.75
CA VAL A 136 -7.28 8.58 13.48
C VAL A 136 -6.52 7.69 12.49
N GLY A 137 -6.57 6.36 12.66
CA GLY A 137 -5.94 5.42 11.75
C GLY A 137 -6.45 5.57 10.31
N PHE A 138 -7.76 5.74 10.14
CA PHE A 138 -8.35 6.02 8.83
C PHE A 138 -7.89 7.37 8.26
N PHE A 139 -7.77 8.39 9.09
CA PHE A 139 -7.34 9.72 8.65
C PHE A 139 -5.85 9.75 8.24
N THR A 140 -5.02 8.93 8.89
CA THR A 140 -3.56 8.92 8.69
C THR A 140 -3.07 7.82 7.73
N TYR A 141 -3.93 6.97 7.19
CA TYR A 141 -3.51 5.87 6.30
C TYR A 141 -2.68 6.33 5.09
N PRO A 142 -2.83 7.56 4.52
CA PRO A 142 -1.97 7.99 3.42
C PRO A 142 -0.49 8.04 3.80
N ILE A 143 -0.19 8.26 5.08
CA ILE A 143 1.18 8.29 5.60
C ILE A 143 1.72 6.87 5.70
N SER A 144 0.94 5.92 6.21
CA SER A 144 1.35 4.52 6.26
C SER A 144 1.53 3.91 4.86
N GLN A 145 0.67 4.29 3.91
CA GLN A 145 0.85 3.88 2.51
C GLN A 145 2.15 4.42 1.90
N ALA A 146 2.54 5.64 2.24
CA ALA A 146 3.84 6.18 1.81
C ALA A 146 5.01 5.40 2.44
N ALA A 147 4.88 4.98 3.70
CA ALA A 147 5.89 4.12 4.35
C ALA A 147 5.98 2.75 3.68
N ASP A 148 4.84 2.13 3.35
CA ASP A 148 4.81 0.86 2.62
C ASP A 148 5.57 0.96 1.29
N ILE A 149 5.33 2.01 0.51
CA ILE A 149 5.96 2.23 -0.80
C ILE A 149 7.46 2.44 -0.66
N THR A 150 7.88 3.28 0.26
CA THR A 150 9.27 3.73 0.35
C THR A 150 10.18 2.74 1.06
N ALA A 151 9.65 1.95 2.00
CA ALA A 151 10.44 0.95 2.73
C ALA A 151 11.04 -0.13 1.82
N PHE A 152 10.35 -0.44 0.72
CA PHE A 152 10.82 -1.42 -0.29
C PHE A 152 11.52 -0.76 -1.48
N GLY A 153 11.70 0.56 -1.46
CA GLY A 153 12.29 1.27 -2.59
C GLY A 153 11.47 1.13 -3.88
N ALA A 154 10.15 1.00 -3.78
CA ALA A 154 9.30 0.74 -4.92
C ALA A 154 9.39 1.87 -5.97
N THR A 155 9.77 1.52 -7.19
CA THR A 155 9.84 2.42 -8.33
C THR A 155 8.55 2.43 -9.14
N THR A 156 7.73 1.39 -8.96
CA THR A 156 6.48 1.21 -9.69
C THR A 156 5.38 0.75 -8.73
N VAL A 157 4.29 1.51 -8.69
CA VAL A 157 3.08 1.18 -7.92
C VAL A 157 1.91 1.13 -8.90
N PRO A 158 1.47 -0.06 -9.32
CA PRO A 158 0.27 -0.20 -10.14
C PRO A 158 -0.95 0.25 -9.35
N ALA A 159 -1.59 1.33 -9.77
CA ALA A 159 -2.70 1.94 -9.06
C ALA A 159 -3.73 2.52 -10.05
N GLY A 160 -4.99 2.60 -9.63
CA GLY A 160 -6.03 3.33 -10.36
C GLY A 160 -5.84 4.85 -10.28
N GLU A 161 -6.54 5.59 -11.12
CA GLU A 161 -6.49 7.07 -11.14
C GLU A 161 -6.90 7.69 -9.80
N ASP A 162 -7.80 7.06 -9.07
CA ASP A 162 -8.25 7.47 -7.74
C ASP A 162 -7.14 7.48 -6.70
N GLN A 163 -6.06 6.72 -6.92
CA GLN A 163 -4.90 6.64 -6.04
C GLN A 163 -3.79 7.65 -6.38
N MET A 164 -3.91 8.40 -7.47
CA MET A 164 -2.90 9.40 -7.85
C MET A 164 -2.62 10.44 -6.76
N PRO A 165 -3.63 10.99 -6.04
CA PRO A 165 -3.37 11.93 -4.95
C PRO A 165 -2.57 11.33 -3.78
N MET A 166 -2.65 10.01 -3.60
CA MET A 166 -1.88 9.28 -2.59
C MET A 166 -0.40 9.18 -2.99
N LEU A 167 -0.14 8.87 -4.26
CA LEU A 167 1.22 8.81 -4.81
C LEU A 167 1.88 10.19 -4.82
N GLU A 168 1.13 11.25 -5.12
CA GLU A 168 1.63 12.63 -5.00
C GLU A 168 2.01 12.97 -3.55
N GLN A 169 1.17 12.61 -2.60
CA GLN A 169 1.48 12.81 -1.18
C GLN A 169 2.69 12.00 -0.73
N CYS A 170 2.86 10.78 -1.23
CA CYS A 170 4.06 9.98 -1.00
C CYS A 170 5.33 10.72 -1.49
N ARG A 171 5.31 11.25 -2.72
CA ARG A 171 6.42 12.05 -3.27
C ARG A 171 6.74 13.29 -2.42
N GLU A 172 5.72 13.99 -1.94
CA GLU A 172 5.91 15.12 -1.02
C GLU A 172 6.60 14.71 0.28
N ILE A 173 6.22 13.55 0.85
CA ILE A 173 6.84 13.01 2.07
C ILE A 173 8.32 12.68 1.81
N VAL A 174 8.61 11.96 0.72
CA VAL A 174 9.98 11.62 0.33
C VAL A 174 10.83 12.88 0.17
N HIS A 175 10.30 13.88 -0.54
CA HIS A 175 11.01 15.14 -0.72
C HIS A 175 11.35 15.83 0.62
N LYS A 176 10.40 15.88 1.54
CA LYS A 176 10.62 16.46 2.87
C LYS A 176 11.60 15.64 3.70
N PHE A 177 11.48 14.32 3.66
CA PHE A 177 12.36 13.42 4.39
C PHE A 177 13.82 13.56 3.95
N ASN A 178 14.05 13.69 2.66
CA ASN A 178 15.39 13.88 2.10
C ASN A 178 15.96 15.31 2.32
N ALA A 179 15.12 16.25 2.74
CA ALA A 179 15.54 17.63 2.99
C ALA A 179 15.91 17.89 4.47
N VAL A 180 15.68 16.92 5.35
CA VAL A 180 16.03 16.96 6.78
C VAL A 180 17.32 16.24 7.05
#